data_6fe6cccf92923d50f58aeca2072e75ec
#
_entry.id   6fe6cccf92923d50f58aeca2072e75ec
#
_cell.length_a   1.000
_cell.length_b   1.000
_cell.length_c   1.000
_cell.angle_alpha   90.00
_cell.angle_beta   90.00
_cell.angle_gamma   90.00
#
_symmetry.space_group_name_H-M   'P 1'
#
loop_
_entity.id
_entity.type
_entity.pdbx_description
1 polymer ?
#
loop_
_entity_poly.entity_id
_entity_poly.type
_entity_poly.pdbx_seq_one_letter_code
_entity_poly.pdbx_strand_id
1 'polypeptide(L)'
;MKNRWIALYVENQVGVLAKVSGLFSGKAYNLQSLTVGTTEHEDVSRMTICVTSDDITFEQIKKQLNCMVEVIKVMDLTNVPLHMKEILYAKVKGIDASQKEEVFQIAQVFNVNNGNVKVADIGEDSILLECTLTEHRNNDLIALLKKKFKHVEIVRGGAVAVEAISTSCR
;
A
#
# COMPACT_ATOMS: atom_id res chain seq x y z
N MET A 1 -16.51 11.18 -2.94
CA MET A 1 -15.48 10.65 -2.04
C MET A 1 -14.25 10.28 -2.86
N LYS A 2 -13.06 10.58 -2.38
CA LYS A 2 -11.78 10.33 -3.06
C LYS A 2 -10.84 9.63 -2.08
N ASN A 3 -9.92 8.81 -2.59
CA ASN A 3 -8.81 8.30 -1.80
C ASN A 3 -7.81 9.43 -1.54
N ARG A 4 -7.45 9.60 -0.28
CA ARG A 4 -6.56 10.63 0.20
C ARG A 4 -5.43 10.02 1.01
N TRP A 5 -4.25 10.58 0.84
CA TRP A 5 -3.03 10.05 1.44
C TRP A 5 -2.45 11.01 2.45
N ILE A 6 -2.12 10.47 3.62
CA ILE A 6 -1.49 11.20 4.72
C ILE A 6 -0.23 10.45 5.13
N ALA A 7 0.87 11.17 5.30
CA ALA A 7 2.01 10.68 6.05
C ALA A 7 2.03 11.32 7.43
N LEU A 8 2.24 10.49 8.45
CA LEU A 8 2.44 10.93 9.83
C LEU A 8 3.84 10.57 10.29
N TYR A 9 4.49 11.50 10.97
CA TYR A 9 5.63 11.22 11.82
C TYR A 9 5.14 11.23 13.26
N VAL A 10 5.39 10.17 13.98
CA VAL A 10 4.90 9.94 15.35
C VAL A 10 6.02 9.42 16.23
N GLU A 11 5.90 9.62 17.53
CA GLU A 11 6.79 8.99 18.49
C GLU A 11 6.73 7.46 18.36
N ASN A 12 7.88 6.80 18.35
CA ASN A 12 7.97 5.34 18.29
C ASN A 12 7.79 4.73 19.68
N GLN A 13 6.58 4.84 20.24
CA GLN A 13 6.22 4.36 21.56
C GLN A 13 5.07 3.36 21.53
N VAL A 14 5.01 2.55 22.59
CA VAL A 14 3.92 1.58 22.77
C VAL A 14 2.57 2.30 22.82
N GLY A 15 1.62 1.80 22.03
CA GLY A 15 0.24 2.31 22.02
C GLY A 15 -0.03 3.46 21.05
N VAL A 16 0.97 4.08 20.44
CA VAL A 16 0.77 5.19 19.49
C VAL A 16 -0.04 4.75 18.26
N LEU A 17 0.29 3.58 17.69
CA LEU A 17 -0.49 3.01 16.58
C LEU A 17 -1.96 2.79 16.97
N ALA A 18 -2.21 2.29 18.17
CA ALA A 18 -3.56 2.07 18.69
C ALA A 18 -4.32 3.39 18.86
N LYS A 19 -3.68 4.45 19.35
CA LYS A 19 -4.29 5.77 19.48
C LYS A 19 -4.63 6.38 18.13
N VAL A 20 -3.72 6.32 17.14
CA VAL A 20 -3.97 6.81 15.79
C VAL A 20 -5.12 6.03 15.13
N SER A 21 -5.09 4.70 15.16
CA SER A 21 -6.18 3.89 14.59
C SER A 21 -7.50 4.07 15.33
N GLY A 22 -7.45 4.29 16.65
CA GLY A 22 -8.60 4.59 17.50
C GLY A 22 -9.31 5.89 17.12
N LEU A 23 -8.58 6.92 16.68
CA LEU A 23 -9.17 8.16 16.17
C LEU A 23 -10.04 7.89 14.93
N PHE A 24 -9.56 7.07 13.97
CA PHE A 24 -10.32 6.71 12.78
C PHE A 24 -11.56 5.88 13.13
N SER A 25 -11.39 4.88 14.00
CA SER A 25 -12.48 4.02 14.46
C SER A 25 -13.55 4.80 15.22
N GLY A 26 -13.15 5.65 16.17
CA GLY A 26 -14.07 6.42 17.02
C GLY A 26 -14.89 7.46 16.26
N LYS A 27 -14.45 7.88 15.08
CA LYS A 27 -15.16 8.83 14.19
C LYS A 27 -15.78 8.17 12.97
N ALA A 28 -15.72 6.84 12.86
CA ALA A 28 -16.19 6.09 11.71
C ALA A 28 -15.58 6.55 10.37
N TYR A 29 -14.32 7.01 10.38
CA TYR A 29 -13.61 7.34 9.16
C TYR A 29 -13.20 6.06 8.43
N ASN A 30 -13.38 6.03 7.12
CA ASN A 30 -13.09 4.85 6.31
C ASN A 30 -11.58 4.74 6.00
N LEU A 31 -10.88 4.00 6.85
CA LEU A 31 -9.45 3.68 6.70
C LEU A 31 -9.29 2.56 5.68
N GLN A 32 -8.64 2.85 4.53
CA GLN A 32 -8.41 1.88 3.46
C GLN A 32 -7.11 1.10 3.66
N SER A 33 -6.04 1.79 4.01
CA SER A 33 -4.77 1.17 4.32
C SER A 33 -3.98 1.98 5.34
N LEU A 34 -3.16 1.29 6.12
CA LEU A 34 -2.24 1.86 7.08
C LEU A 34 -0.96 1.04 7.08
N THR A 35 0.15 1.69 6.82
CA THR A 35 1.48 1.11 6.99
C THR A 35 2.26 1.90 8.01
N VAL A 36 3.11 1.23 8.78
CA VAL A 36 3.97 1.87 9.77
C VAL A 36 5.37 1.26 9.73
N GLY A 37 6.38 2.07 9.87
CA GLY A 37 7.78 1.66 9.98
C GLY A 37 8.59 2.69 10.74
N THR A 38 9.70 2.26 11.28
CA THR A 38 10.71 3.15 11.89
C THR A 38 11.34 4.02 10.81
N THR A 39 11.83 5.19 11.20
CA THR A 39 12.58 6.10 10.33
C THR A 39 14.10 5.95 10.58
N GLU A 40 14.90 6.86 10.02
CA GLU A 40 16.33 7.01 10.35
C GLU A 40 16.58 7.38 11.83
N HIS A 41 15.53 7.81 12.53
CA HIS A 41 15.53 8.06 13.96
C HIS A 41 14.76 6.95 14.66
N GLU A 42 15.41 6.25 15.60
CA GLU A 42 14.84 5.07 16.28
C GLU A 42 13.61 5.44 17.15
N ASP A 43 13.54 6.66 17.62
CA ASP A 43 12.45 7.22 18.42
C ASP A 43 11.27 7.75 17.59
N VAL A 44 11.38 7.71 16.24
CA VAL A 44 10.36 8.21 15.32
C VAL A 44 9.88 7.12 14.38
N SER A 45 8.57 6.92 14.32
CA SER A 45 7.92 6.08 13.31
C SER A 45 7.20 6.93 12.27
N ARG A 46 7.17 6.44 11.03
CA ARG A 46 6.40 7.03 9.94
C ARG A 46 5.24 6.12 9.56
N MET A 47 4.04 6.68 9.51
CA MET A 47 2.85 6.00 9.03
C MET A 47 2.44 6.55 7.68
N THR A 48 2.03 5.68 6.76
CA THR A 48 1.35 6.07 5.51
C THR A 48 -0.08 5.59 5.58
N ILE A 49 -1.02 6.52 5.49
CA ILE A 49 -2.45 6.27 5.70
C ILE A 49 -3.22 6.64 4.44
N CYS A 50 -4.09 5.74 3.98
CA CYS A 50 -5.08 6.02 2.95
C CYS A 50 -6.49 6.04 3.55
N VAL A 51 -7.21 7.13 3.32
CA VAL A 51 -8.60 7.30 3.74
C VAL A 51 -9.48 7.67 2.55
N THR A 52 -10.73 7.19 2.55
CA THR A 52 -11.74 7.64 1.60
C THR A 52 -12.63 8.67 2.28
N SER A 53 -12.56 9.92 1.82
CA SER A 53 -13.31 11.02 2.41
C SER A 53 -13.64 12.13 1.39
N ASP A 54 -14.52 13.06 1.78
CA ASP A 54 -14.68 14.36 1.15
C ASP A 54 -13.63 15.36 1.68
N ASP A 55 -13.62 16.57 1.15
CA ASP A 55 -12.64 17.61 1.49
C ASP A 55 -12.78 18.09 2.94
N ILE A 56 -14.02 18.24 3.41
CA ILE A 56 -14.32 18.74 4.77
C ILE A 56 -13.87 17.73 5.81
N THR A 57 -14.26 16.48 5.63
CA THR A 57 -13.87 15.37 6.51
C THR A 57 -12.35 15.19 6.53
N PHE A 58 -11.70 15.31 5.38
CA PHE A 58 -10.24 15.20 5.30
C PHE A 58 -9.51 16.28 6.10
N GLU A 59 -9.97 17.54 6.00
CA GLU A 59 -9.42 18.64 6.80
C GLU A 59 -9.63 18.40 8.30
N GLN A 60 -10.78 17.85 8.70
CA GLN A 60 -11.05 17.48 10.09
C GLN A 60 -10.09 16.37 10.58
N ILE A 61 -9.84 15.34 9.76
CA ILE A 61 -8.90 14.28 10.07
C ILE A 61 -7.50 14.87 10.32
N LYS A 62 -6.99 15.71 9.42
CA LYS A 62 -5.67 16.35 9.56
C LYS A 62 -5.58 17.19 10.84
N LYS A 63 -6.61 17.98 11.13
CA LYS A 63 -6.65 18.78 12.35
C LYS A 63 -6.62 17.92 13.61
N GLN A 64 -7.39 16.85 13.65
CA GLN A 64 -7.43 15.95 14.81
C GLN A 64 -6.10 15.21 14.99
N LEU A 65 -5.48 14.76 13.90
CA LEU A 65 -4.15 14.14 13.97
C LEU A 65 -3.09 15.12 14.50
N ASN A 66 -3.12 16.39 14.07
CA ASN A 66 -2.20 17.42 14.56
C ASN A 66 -2.42 17.78 16.03
N CYS A 67 -3.58 17.46 16.61
CA CYS A 67 -3.87 17.70 18.05
C CYS A 67 -3.40 16.54 18.94
N MET A 68 -2.94 15.42 18.37
CA MET A 68 -2.43 14.30 19.17
C MET A 68 -1.01 14.60 19.64
N VAL A 69 -0.76 14.35 20.94
CA VAL A 69 0.55 14.66 21.58
C VAL A 69 1.68 13.85 20.93
N GLU A 70 1.41 12.62 20.55
CA GLU A 70 2.38 11.69 19.97
C GLU A 70 2.67 11.97 18.49
N VAL A 71 1.93 12.88 17.84
CA VAL A 71 2.10 13.22 16.43
C VAL A 71 3.07 14.39 16.29
N ILE A 72 4.21 14.12 15.68
CA ILE A 72 5.28 15.10 15.44
C ILE A 72 4.96 15.95 14.21
N LYS A 73 4.46 15.30 13.13
CA LYS A 73 4.19 15.97 11.86
C LYS A 73 3.10 15.25 11.07
N VAL A 74 2.19 16.02 10.48
CA VAL A 74 1.17 15.54 9.53
C VAL A 74 1.49 16.12 8.16
N MET A 75 1.56 15.27 7.13
CA MET A 75 1.80 15.66 5.75
C MET A 75 0.65 15.20 4.86
N ASP A 76 0.05 16.13 4.13
CA ASP A 76 -0.94 15.83 3.11
C ASP A 76 -0.24 15.45 1.81
N LEU A 77 -0.37 14.20 1.40
CA LEU A 77 0.26 13.67 0.20
C LEU A 77 -0.67 13.62 -1.01
N THR A 78 -1.90 14.15 -0.89
CA THR A 78 -2.96 13.96 -1.90
C THR A 78 -2.62 14.63 -3.25
N ASN A 79 -2.00 15.80 -3.22
CA ASN A 79 -1.70 16.61 -4.40
C ASN A 79 -0.20 16.83 -4.62
N VAL A 80 0.63 15.96 -4.08
CA VAL A 80 2.09 16.04 -4.18
C VAL A 80 2.59 14.95 -5.11
N PRO A 81 3.57 15.20 -5.99
CA PRO A 81 4.24 14.13 -6.73
C PRO A 81 4.88 13.14 -5.78
N LEU A 82 4.56 11.87 -5.95
CA LEU A 82 4.95 10.80 -5.03
C LEU A 82 5.65 9.65 -5.74
N HIS A 83 6.63 9.07 -5.06
CA HIS A 83 7.01 7.68 -5.29
C HIS A 83 6.22 6.82 -4.33
N MET A 84 5.33 5.98 -4.87
CA MET A 84 4.48 5.09 -4.08
C MET A 84 4.55 3.68 -4.63
N LYS A 85 4.80 2.73 -3.75
CA LYS A 85 4.81 1.29 -4.07
C LYS A 85 4.14 0.50 -2.96
N GLU A 86 3.57 -0.62 -3.34
CA GLU A 86 2.96 -1.60 -2.46
C GLU A 86 3.56 -2.97 -2.76
N ILE A 87 3.96 -3.69 -1.72
CA ILE A 87 4.35 -5.09 -1.84
C ILE A 87 3.12 -5.98 -1.81
N LEU A 88 3.09 -6.98 -2.69
CA LEU A 88 2.01 -7.94 -2.80
C LEU A 88 2.60 -9.32 -3.08
N TYR A 89 2.12 -10.33 -2.36
CA TYR A 89 2.33 -11.73 -2.69
C TYR A 89 1.06 -12.33 -3.28
N ALA A 90 1.19 -12.95 -4.45
CA ALA A 90 0.11 -13.66 -5.12
C ALA A 90 0.49 -15.13 -5.29
N LYS A 91 -0.20 -16.03 -4.59
CA LYS A 91 -0.02 -17.47 -4.69
C LYS A 91 -1.15 -18.06 -5.53
N VAL A 92 -0.80 -18.72 -6.63
CA VAL A 92 -1.72 -19.45 -7.49
C VAL A 92 -1.52 -20.94 -7.24
N LYS A 93 -2.60 -21.66 -6.96
CA LYS A 93 -2.58 -23.09 -6.58
C LYS A 93 -3.45 -23.93 -7.51
N GLY A 94 -3.15 -25.24 -7.58
CA GLY A 94 -3.90 -26.20 -8.40
C GLY A 94 -3.77 -25.93 -9.88
N ILE A 95 -2.55 -25.64 -10.34
CA ILE A 95 -2.20 -25.30 -11.72
C ILE A 95 -1.26 -26.34 -12.32
N ASP A 96 -1.47 -26.63 -13.60
CA ASP A 96 -0.62 -27.50 -14.39
C ASP A 96 0.59 -26.74 -15.01
N ALA A 97 1.43 -27.44 -15.75
CA ALA A 97 2.62 -26.87 -16.38
C ALA A 97 2.29 -25.75 -17.40
N SER A 98 1.22 -25.91 -18.17
CA SER A 98 0.77 -24.90 -19.14
C SER A 98 0.27 -23.63 -18.45
N GLN A 99 -0.47 -23.79 -17.37
CA GLN A 99 -0.96 -22.68 -16.57
C GLN A 99 0.18 -21.94 -15.83
N LYS A 100 1.24 -22.66 -15.41
CA LYS A 100 2.45 -22.00 -14.89
C LYS A 100 3.11 -21.11 -15.92
N GLU A 101 3.25 -21.60 -17.15
CA GLU A 101 3.79 -20.80 -18.27
C GLU A 101 2.96 -19.53 -18.49
N GLU A 102 1.63 -19.63 -18.40
CA GLU A 102 0.74 -18.46 -18.48
C GLU A 102 1.00 -17.46 -17.33
N VAL A 103 1.23 -17.93 -16.09
CA VAL A 103 1.60 -17.05 -14.97
C VAL A 103 2.93 -16.35 -15.22
N PHE A 104 3.93 -17.03 -15.80
CA PHE A 104 5.20 -16.40 -16.20
C PHE A 104 4.99 -15.31 -17.25
N GLN A 105 4.17 -15.54 -18.25
CA GLN A 105 3.84 -14.53 -19.26
C GLN A 105 3.15 -13.31 -18.65
N ILE A 106 2.21 -13.52 -17.73
CA ILE A 106 1.55 -12.44 -17.00
C ILE A 106 2.60 -11.64 -16.21
N ALA A 107 3.50 -12.31 -15.48
CA ALA A 107 4.55 -11.64 -14.72
C ALA A 107 5.44 -10.76 -15.63
N GLN A 108 5.82 -11.24 -16.82
CA GLN A 108 6.61 -10.49 -17.79
C GLN A 108 5.88 -9.23 -18.27
N VAL A 109 4.57 -9.31 -18.56
CA VAL A 109 3.77 -8.15 -18.98
C VAL A 109 3.72 -7.09 -17.88
N PHE A 110 3.59 -7.49 -16.63
CA PHE A 110 3.55 -6.55 -15.49
C PHE A 110 4.94 -5.99 -15.11
N ASN A 111 6.03 -6.56 -15.60
CA ASN A 111 7.39 -6.02 -15.44
C ASN A 111 7.69 -4.83 -16.38
N VAL A 112 6.90 -4.62 -17.43
CA VAL A 112 7.05 -3.46 -18.31
C VAL A 112 6.71 -2.16 -17.57
N ASN A 113 7.37 -1.04 -17.92
CA ASN A 113 7.14 0.29 -17.34
C ASN A 113 7.36 0.38 -15.82
N ASN A 114 8.57 0.03 -15.37
CA ASN A 114 8.97 0.08 -13.96
C ASN A 114 8.14 -0.82 -13.01
N GLY A 115 7.49 -1.85 -13.56
CA GLY A 115 6.92 -2.93 -12.77
C GLY A 115 8.04 -3.81 -12.20
N ASN A 116 7.78 -4.42 -11.05
CA ASN A 116 8.64 -5.44 -10.48
C ASN A 116 7.76 -6.59 -10.01
N VAL A 117 7.63 -7.61 -10.87
CA VAL A 117 6.94 -8.86 -10.58
C VAL A 117 7.93 -9.99 -10.77
N LYS A 118 8.19 -10.72 -9.71
CA LYS A 118 9.13 -11.84 -9.69
C LYS A 118 8.42 -13.11 -9.27
N VAL A 119 8.90 -14.23 -9.78
CA VAL A 119 8.55 -15.52 -9.20
C VAL A 119 9.42 -15.73 -7.98
N ALA A 120 8.80 -15.76 -6.81
CA ALA A 120 9.49 -15.93 -5.53
C ALA A 120 9.67 -17.41 -5.20
N ASP A 121 8.70 -18.26 -5.60
CA ASP A 121 8.75 -19.70 -5.32
C ASP A 121 7.89 -20.48 -6.33
N ILE A 122 8.26 -21.75 -6.57
CA ILE A 122 7.58 -22.67 -7.50
C ILE A 122 7.42 -24.03 -6.82
N GLY A 123 6.16 -24.48 -6.68
CA GLY A 123 5.82 -25.83 -6.25
C GLY A 123 5.43 -26.72 -7.41
N GLU A 124 5.05 -27.99 -7.13
CA GLU A 124 4.62 -28.94 -8.13
C GLU A 124 3.35 -28.49 -8.87
N ASP A 125 2.35 -27.95 -8.15
CA ASP A 125 1.07 -27.47 -8.65
C ASP A 125 0.78 -26.00 -8.30
N SER A 126 1.80 -25.23 -7.94
CA SER A 126 1.63 -23.87 -7.43
C SER A 126 2.80 -22.97 -7.82
N ILE A 127 2.53 -21.65 -7.80
CA ILE A 127 3.53 -20.61 -8.04
C ILE A 127 3.24 -19.41 -7.13
N LEU A 128 4.31 -18.82 -6.59
CA LEU A 128 4.25 -17.62 -5.77
C LEU A 128 4.90 -16.45 -6.51
N LEU A 129 4.14 -15.41 -6.73
CA LEU A 129 4.62 -14.13 -7.25
C LEU A 129 4.86 -13.14 -6.12
N GLU A 130 5.99 -12.44 -6.18
CA GLU A 130 6.29 -11.25 -5.42
C GLU A 130 6.15 -10.03 -6.33
N CYS A 131 5.31 -9.08 -5.97
CA CYS A 131 5.00 -7.92 -6.77
C CYS A 131 5.27 -6.64 -5.98
N THR A 132 6.00 -5.70 -6.58
CA THR A 132 6.21 -4.36 -6.02
C THR A 132 5.74 -3.35 -7.05
N LEU A 133 4.45 -3.04 -7.05
CA LEU A 133 3.77 -2.20 -8.01
C LEU A 133 3.05 -1.04 -7.33
N THR A 134 2.44 -0.16 -8.13
CA THR A 134 1.46 0.80 -7.61
C THR A 134 0.15 0.07 -7.26
N GLU A 135 -0.66 0.64 -6.37
CA GLU A 135 -1.95 0.07 -5.96
C GLU A 135 -2.83 -0.31 -7.16
N HIS A 136 -2.93 0.58 -8.16
CA HIS A 136 -3.74 0.34 -9.35
C HIS A 136 -3.24 -0.88 -10.13
N ARG A 137 -1.94 -0.97 -10.41
CA ARG A 137 -1.37 -2.11 -11.13
C ARG A 137 -1.47 -3.42 -10.34
N ASN A 138 -1.36 -3.37 -9.01
CA ASN A 138 -1.62 -4.54 -8.17
C ASN A 138 -3.08 -5.00 -8.28
N ASN A 139 -4.04 -4.07 -8.31
CA ASN A 139 -5.45 -4.39 -8.49
C ASN A 139 -5.72 -5.01 -9.86
N ASP A 140 -5.11 -4.50 -10.93
CA ASP A 140 -5.22 -5.07 -12.29
C ASP A 140 -4.66 -6.49 -12.34
N LEU A 141 -3.48 -6.72 -11.74
CA LEU A 141 -2.89 -8.05 -11.64
C LEU A 141 -3.80 -9.03 -10.89
N ILE A 142 -4.32 -8.62 -9.73
CA ILE A 142 -5.25 -9.43 -8.92
C ILE A 142 -6.49 -9.78 -9.72
N ALA A 143 -7.09 -8.80 -10.41
CA ALA A 143 -8.29 -9.02 -11.23
C ALA A 143 -8.03 -10.03 -12.36
N LEU A 144 -6.87 -9.92 -13.03
CA LEU A 144 -6.47 -10.83 -14.08
C LEU A 144 -6.25 -12.26 -13.55
N LEU A 145 -5.50 -12.40 -12.44
CA LEU A 145 -5.25 -13.71 -11.84
C LEU A 145 -6.55 -14.38 -11.38
N LYS A 146 -7.44 -13.65 -10.71
CA LYS A 146 -8.75 -14.18 -10.27
C LYS A 146 -9.66 -14.57 -11.43
N LYS A 147 -9.55 -13.92 -12.59
CA LYS A 147 -10.32 -14.27 -13.79
C LYS A 147 -9.85 -15.57 -14.44
N LYS A 148 -8.53 -15.83 -14.37
CA LYS A 148 -7.90 -16.96 -15.08
C LYS A 148 -7.75 -18.22 -14.22
N PHE A 149 -7.52 -18.06 -12.92
CA PHE A 149 -7.22 -19.16 -12.01
C PHE A 149 -8.25 -19.26 -10.88
N LYS A 150 -8.58 -20.50 -10.51
CA LYS A 150 -9.63 -20.81 -9.51
C LYS A 150 -9.17 -20.51 -8.07
N HIS A 151 -7.90 -20.81 -7.78
CA HIS A 151 -7.36 -20.73 -6.41
C HIS A 151 -6.22 -19.73 -6.36
N VAL A 152 -6.57 -18.51 -6.00
CA VAL A 152 -5.61 -17.39 -5.85
C VAL A 152 -5.68 -16.87 -4.43
N GLU A 153 -4.55 -16.90 -3.73
CA GLU A 153 -4.37 -16.33 -2.40
C GLU A 153 -3.55 -15.05 -2.53
N ILE A 154 -4.03 -13.96 -1.94
CA ILE A 154 -3.41 -12.64 -2.02
C ILE A 154 -3.07 -12.14 -0.63
N VAL A 155 -1.81 -11.71 -0.47
CA VAL A 155 -1.34 -11.02 0.73
C VAL A 155 -0.79 -9.65 0.32
N ARG A 156 -1.26 -8.59 0.96
CA ARG A 156 -0.87 -7.19 0.66
C ARG A 156 -0.22 -6.54 1.87
N GLY A 157 0.87 -5.84 1.64
CA GLY A 157 1.60 -5.11 2.69
C GLY A 157 1.11 -3.67 2.90
N GLY A 158 0.27 -3.16 2.01
CA GLY A 158 -0.10 -1.75 1.99
C GLY A 158 0.95 -0.86 1.31
N ALA A 159 0.57 0.38 1.01
CA ALA A 159 1.42 1.30 0.27
C ALA A 159 2.39 2.04 1.18
N VAL A 160 3.62 2.22 0.69
CA VAL A 160 4.61 3.14 1.23
C VAL A 160 4.81 4.26 0.22
N ALA A 161 4.74 5.52 0.67
CA ALA A 161 4.83 6.69 -0.17
C ALA A 161 5.87 7.68 0.35
N VAL A 162 6.61 8.30 -0.57
CA VAL A 162 7.56 9.39 -0.28
C VAL A 162 7.43 10.48 -1.35
N GLU A 163 7.63 11.72 -0.97
CA GLU A 163 7.64 12.84 -1.90
C GLU A 163 8.74 12.70 -2.94
N ALA A 164 8.42 13.03 -4.19
CA ALA A 164 9.40 13.02 -5.27
C ALA A 164 10.41 14.17 -5.09
N ILE A 165 11.69 13.89 -5.30
CA ILE A 165 12.76 14.88 -5.20
C ILE A 165 12.72 15.85 -6.39
N SER A 166 12.48 15.32 -7.60
CA SER A 166 12.39 16.12 -8.79
C SER A 166 10.93 16.51 -9.06
N THR A 167 10.56 17.71 -8.69
CA THR A 167 9.40 18.38 -9.30
C THR A 167 9.84 18.87 -10.67
N SER A 168 9.78 18.02 -11.69
CA SER A 168 9.87 18.53 -13.05
C SER A 168 8.61 19.36 -13.28
N CYS A 169 8.73 20.67 -13.13
CA CYS A 169 7.80 21.61 -13.73
C CYS A 169 7.76 21.32 -15.24
N ARG A 170 6.71 20.70 -15.71
CA ARG A 170 6.27 20.74 -17.09
C ARG A 170 4.90 21.38 -17.16
#